data_1e8ed04152dba50b58f6b94a7a857fd0
#
_entry.id   1e8ed04152dba50b58f6b94a7a857fd0
#
_cell.length_a   1.000
_cell.length_b   1.000
_cell.length_c   1.000
_cell.angle_alpha   90.00
_cell.angle_beta   90.00
_cell.angle_gamma   90.00
#
_symmetry.space_group_name_H-M   'P 1'
#
loop_
_entity.id
_entity.type
_entity.pdbx_description
1 polymer ?
#
loop_
_entity_poly.entity_id
_entity_poly.type
_entity_poly.pdbx_seq_one_letter_code
_entity_poly.pdbx_strand_id
1 'polypeptide(L)'
;MAQASSNSPPSARPGVSGAYAAPPLAYMAHDTSMTLREGLREYFGQSDALMEASELPEDLSFGLQSHDVAHVVFGCDTTLLGEVVLARWSLFGVTGSIRPYLIGLRRRETRGLFRDAFAAFRPSMLWRLIKYASVAIARSLRMRERWPFEDYVEYLDQPLCEIRERFGIRVIEAV
;
A
#
# COMPACT_ATOMS: atom_id res chain seq x y z
N MET A 1 -50.06 33.32 30.48
CA MET A 1 -49.21 32.92 29.34
C MET A 1 -47.79 32.65 29.88
N ALA A 2 -47.45 31.39 30.09
CA ALA A 2 -46.16 30.98 30.61
C ALA A 2 -45.42 30.25 29.48
N GLN A 3 -44.24 30.77 29.07
CA GLN A 3 -43.37 30.12 28.09
C GLN A 3 -42.53 29.07 28.83
N ALA A 4 -42.66 27.83 28.40
CA ALA A 4 -41.83 26.74 28.85
C ALA A 4 -40.48 26.76 28.07
N SER A 5 -39.39 27.00 28.78
CA SER A 5 -38.03 26.85 28.28
C SER A 5 -37.67 25.37 28.20
N SER A 6 -37.49 24.85 26.98
CA SER A 6 -36.96 23.51 26.75
C SER A 6 -35.43 23.55 26.88
N ASN A 7 -34.91 23.04 27.98
CA ASN A 7 -33.49 22.76 28.16
C ASN A 7 -33.18 21.39 27.56
N SER A 8 -32.58 21.38 26.37
CA SER A 8 -31.99 20.17 25.82
C SER A 8 -30.58 19.96 26.42
N PRO A 9 -30.23 18.75 26.87
CA PRO A 9 -28.87 18.48 27.36
C PRO A 9 -27.85 18.50 26.23
N PRO A 10 -26.58 18.88 26.49
CA PRO A 10 -25.54 18.91 25.48
C PRO A 10 -25.23 17.48 25.01
N SER A 11 -25.22 17.30 23.70
CA SER A 11 -24.85 16.03 23.06
C SER A 11 -23.42 15.64 23.46
N ALA A 12 -23.27 14.47 24.08
CA ALA A 12 -21.98 13.88 24.38
C ALA A 12 -21.18 13.67 23.07
N ARG A 13 -20.01 14.29 23.02
CA ARG A 13 -19.03 14.00 21.94
C ARG A 13 -18.65 12.52 22.07
N PRO A 14 -18.64 11.75 20.97
CA PRO A 14 -18.11 10.40 21.03
C PRO A 14 -16.65 10.47 21.44
N GLY A 15 -16.33 9.80 22.55
CA GLY A 15 -14.98 9.68 23.07
C GLY A 15 -14.07 9.07 21.98
N VAL A 16 -12.86 9.64 21.87
CA VAL A 16 -11.76 9.10 21.07
C VAL A 16 -11.43 7.73 21.67
N SER A 17 -12.09 6.70 21.14
CA SER A 17 -11.79 5.31 21.46
C SER A 17 -10.40 5.00 20.93
N GLY A 18 -9.58 4.38 21.78
CA GLY A 18 -8.18 4.07 21.48
C GLY A 18 -8.00 3.44 20.09
N ALA A 19 -6.94 3.86 19.41
CA ALA A 19 -6.55 3.37 18.11
C ALA A 19 -6.31 1.84 18.18
N TYR A 20 -7.35 1.08 17.94
CA TYR A 20 -7.19 -0.31 17.50
C TYR A 20 -6.51 -0.25 16.15
N ALA A 21 -5.28 -0.75 16.07
CA ALA A 21 -4.65 -1.00 14.78
C ALA A 21 -5.62 -1.86 13.98
N ALA A 22 -5.98 -1.40 12.78
CA ALA A 22 -6.81 -2.19 11.88
C ALA A 22 -6.14 -3.58 11.69
N PRO A 23 -6.91 -4.67 11.62
CA PRO A 23 -6.34 -5.98 11.37
C PRO A 23 -5.53 -5.94 10.07
N PRO A 24 -4.41 -6.69 10.00
CA PRO A 24 -3.62 -6.74 8.78
C PRO A 24 -4.52 -7.24 7.63
N LEU A 25 -4.34 -6.64 6.46
CA LEU A 25 -5.12 -6.98 5.27
C LEU A 25 -4.80 -8.40 4.81
N ALA A 26 -5.81 -9.12 4.35
CA ALA A 26 -5.66 -10.53 4.02
C ALA A 26 -4.71 -10.76 2.84
N TYR A 27 -4.64 -9.83 1.88
CA TYR A 27 -3.67 -9.91 0.78
C TYR A 27 -2.21 -9.86 1.24
N MET A 28 -1.92 -9.32 2.45
CA MET A 28 -0.56 -9.22 2.98
C MET A 28 -0.04 -10.56 3.54
N ALA A 29 -0.92 -11.52 3.84
CA ALA A 29 -0.50 -12.85 4.26
C ALA A 29 0.23 -13.58 3.13
N HIS A 30 1.40 -14.19 3.42
CA HIS A 30 2.23 -14.82 2.39
C HIS A 30 1.52 -15.95 1.63
N ASP A 31 0.74 -16.73 2.34
CA ASP A 31 0.05 -17.95 1.89
C ASP A 31 -1.44 -17.72 1.55
N THR A 32 -1.85 -16.45 1.39
CA THR A 32 -3.25 -16.14 1.08
C THR A 32 -3.68 -16.79 -0.25
N SER A 33 -4.84 -17.43 -0.23
CA SER A 33 -5.48 -18.00 -1.42
C SER A 33 -6.30 -16.98 -2.23
N MET A 34 -6.35 -15.73 -1.78
CA MET A 34 -7.01 -14.65 -2.53
C MET A 34 -6.38 -14.52 -3.92
N THR A 35 -7.21 -14.31 -4.93
CA THR A 35 -6.72 -13.92 -6.26
C THR A 35 -6.15 -12.51 -6.22
N LEU A 36 -5.29 -12.16 -7.17
CA LEU A 36 -4.76 -10.80 -7.29
C LEU A 36 -5.90 -9.78 -7.41
N ARG A 37 -6.97 -10.10 -8.14
CA ARG A 37 -8.18 -9.27 -8.28
C ARG A 37 -8.89 -9.03 -6.94
N GLU A 38 -9.01 -10.05 -6.12
CA GLU A 38 -9.61 -9.93 -4.78
C GLU A 38 -8.73 -9.11 -3.85
N GLY A 39 -7.42 -9.31 -3.89
CA GLY A 39 -6.47 -8.51 -3.14
C GLY A 39 -6.49 -7.03 -3.53
N LEU A 40 -6.66 -6.71 -4.83
CA LEU A 40 -6.83 -5.34 -5.30
C LEU A 40 -8.13 -4.71 -4.79
N ARG A 41 -9.23 -5.46 -4.75
CA ARG A 41 -10.49 -4.95 -4.16
C ARG A 41 -10.34 -4.64 -2.67
N GLU A 42 -9.65 -5.50 -1.92
CA GLU A 42 -9.35 -5.24 -0.52
C GLU A 42 -8.44 -4.02 -0.36
N TYR A 43 -7.42 -3.88 -1.20
CA TYR A 43 -6.51 -2.74 -1.23
C TYR A 43 -7.25 -1.43 -1.49
N PHE A 44 -8.08 -1.35 -2.53
CA PHE A 44 -8.86 -0.14 -2.85
C PHE A 44 -9.94 0.17 -1.81
N GLY A 45 -10.50 -0.84 -1.16
CA GLY A 45 -11.49 -0.67 -0.10
C GLY A 45 -10.97 0.02 1.18
N GLN A 46 -9.65 0.29 1.28
CA GLN A 46 -9.07 0.92 2.47
C GLN A 46 -9.32 2.44 2.55
N SER A 47 -9.51 3.12 1.44
CA SER A 47 -9.82 4.56 1.45
C SER A 47 -10.51 5.01 0.17
N ASP A 48 -11.40 6.00 0.32
CA ASP A 48 -12.10 6.63 -0.80
C ASP A 48 -11.11 7.27 -1.79
N ALA A 49 -9.98 7.80 -1.32
CA ALA A 49 -8.94 8.40 -2.15
C ALA A 49 -8.26 7.39 -3.10
N LEU A 50 -8.13 6.11 -2.68
CA LEU A 50 -7.62 5.04 -3.56
C LEU A 50 -8.66 4.65 -4.61
N MET A 51 -9.95 4.66 -4.24
CA MET A 51 -11.05 4.43 -5.19
C MET A 51 -11.11 5.52 -6.26
N GLU A 52 -11.03 6.79 -5.90
CA GLU A 52 -10.99 7.92 -6.85
C GLU A 52 -9.79 7.84 -7.79
N ALA A 53 -8.62 7.38 -7.32
CA ALA A 53 -7.44 7.19 -8.15
C ALA A 53 -7.63 6.12 -9.23
N SER A 54 -8.50 5.13 -9.02
CA SER A 54 -8.80 4.09 -10.01
C SER A 54 -9.66 4.59 -11.19
N GLU A 55 -10.30 5.74 -11.06
CA GLU A 55 -11.18 6.37 -12.08
C GLU A 55 -10.43 7.39 -12.97
N LEU A 56 -9.10 7.51 -12.83
CA LEU A 56 -8.29 8.45 -13.61
C LEU A 56 -8.17 8.05 -15.10
N PRO A 57 -7.88 9.02 -16.01
CA PRO A 57 -7.65 8.77 -17.44
C PRO A 57 -6.59 7.68 -17.69
N GLU A 58 -6.77 6.88 -18.76
CA GLU A 58 -5.98 5.67 -19.05
C GLU A 58 -4.45 5.84 -19.00
N ASP A 59 -3.92 6.96 -19.47
CA ASP A 59 -2.48 7.26 -19.48
C ASP A 59 -1.88 7.53 -18.10
N LEU A 60 -2.71 8.02 -17.15
CA LEU A 60 -2.34 8.23 -15.75
C LEU A 60 -2.69 7.02 -14.89
N SER A 61 -3.78 6.32 -15.21
CA SER A 61 -4.25 5.17 -14.47
C SER A 61 -3.29 3.99 -14.60
N PHE A 62 -2.68 3.77 -15.78
CA PHE A 62 -1.83 2.61 -16.03
C PHE A 62 -0.60 2.54 -15.10
N GLY A 63 0.12 3.65 -14.91
CA GLY A 63 1.27 3.68 -14.02
C GLY A 63 0.91 3.58 -12.52
N LEU A 64 -0.25 4.14 -12.14
CA LEU A 64 -0.80 4.01 -10.79
C LEU A 64 -1.31 2.60 -10.54
N GLN A 65 -2.04 2.02 -11.49
CA GLN A 65 -2.55 0.64 -11.38
C GLN A 65 -1.41 -0.38 -11.21
N SER A 66 -0.32 -0.27 -11.97
CA SER A 66 0.84 -1.15 -11.82
C SER A 66 1.51 -1.01 -10.46
N HIS A 67 1.55 0.21 -9.90
CA HIS A 67 2.03 0.48 -8.54
C HIS A 67 1.13 -0.16 -7.49
N ASP A 68 -0.19 -0.01 -7.62
CA ASP A 68 -1.17 -0.58 -6.70
C ASP A 68 -1.17 -2.11 -6.75
N VAL A 69 -1.05 -2.68 -7.96
CA VAL A 69 -0.82 -4.12 -8.13
C VAL A 69 0.44 -4.58 -7.41
N ALA A 70 1.51 -3.81 -7.46
CA ALA A 70 2.74 -4.15 -6.76
C ALA A 70 2.59 -4.14 -5.24
N HIS A 71 1.78 -3.22 -4.65
CA HIS A 71 1.41 -3.28 -3.23
C HIS A 71 0.82 -4.64 -2.86
N VAL A 72 -0.15 -5.11 -3.65
CA VAL A 72 -0.84 -6.38 -3.40
C VAL A 72 0.08 -7.58 -3.61
N VAL A 73 0.84 -7.62 -4.71
CA VAL A 73 1.74 -8.73 -5.03
C VAL A 73 2.85 -8.89 -4.00
N PHE A 74 3.48 -7.78 -3.59
CA PHE A 74 4.57 -7.79 -2.62
C PHE A 74 4.09 -7.74 -1.16
N GLY A 75 2.77 -7.64 -0.92
CA GLY A 75 2.18 -7.63 0.42
C GLY A 75 2.60 -6.39 1.24
N CYS A 76 2.59 -5.22 0.62
CA CYS A 76 2.92 -3.94 1.26
C CYS A 76 1.65 -3.14 1.52
N ASP A 77 1.59 -2.45 2.67
CA ASP A 77 0.54 -1.48 2.98
C ASP A 77 0.87 -0.08 2.39
N THR A 78 -0.03 0.89 2.59
CA THR A 78 0.12 2.27 2.14
C THR A 78 0.81 3.18 3.17
N THR A 79 1.39 2.62 4.23
CA THR A 79 2.17 3.40 5.21
C THR A 79 3.50 3.85 4.61
N LEU A 80 4.14 4.87 5.22
CA LEU A 80 5.48 5.29 4.81
C LEU A 80 6.48 4.11 4.77
N LEU A 81 6.36 3.16 5.69
CA LEU A 81 7.21 1.99 5.72
C LEU A 81 6.91 1.05 4.55
N GLY A 82 5.62 0.79 4.27
CA GLY A 82 5.18 0.01 3.12
C GLY A 82 5.66 0.59 1.81
N GLU A 83 5.52 1.91 1.63
CA GLU A 83 6.01 2.64 0.44
C GLU A 83 7.52 2.52 0.24
N VAL A 84 8.31 2.65 1.32
CA VAL A 84 9.77 2.49 1.25
C VAL A 84 10.16 1.05 0.89
N VAL A 85 9.48 0.07 1.45
CA VAL A 85 9.69 -1.35 1.14
C VAL A 85 9.31 -1.64 -0.31
N LEU A 86 8.14 -1.17 -0.76
CA LEU A 86 7.68 -1.33 -2.14
C LEU A 86 8.64 -0.69 -3.14
N ALA A 87 9.16 0.52 -2.84
CA ALA A 87 10.17 1.16 -3.68
C ALA A 87 11.43 0.28 -3.87
N ARG A 88 11.82 -0.51 -2.87
CA ARG A 88 12.95 -1.46 -3.01
C ARG A 88 12.59 -2.68 -3.84
N TRP A 89 11.39 -3.23 -3.66
CA TRP A 89 10.86 -4.27 -4.54
C TRP A 89 10.82 -3.80 -6.00
N SER A 90 10.31 -2.59 -6.24
CA SER A 90 10.21 -2.00 -7.58
C SER A 90 11.58 -1.73 -8.24
N LEU A 91 12.64 -1.47 -7.46
CA LEU A 91 13.97 -1.27 -8.01
C LEU A 91 14.65 -2.58 -8.45
N PHE A 92 14.45 -3.66 -7.73
CA PHE A 92 15.24 -4.89 -7.90
C PHE A 92 14.39 -6.10 -8.31
N GLY A 93 13.10 -6.10 -8.00
CA GLY A 93 12.19 -7.25 -8.16
C GLY A 93 11.23 -7.17 -9.33
N VAL A 94 11.17 -6.06 -10.09
CA VAL A 94 10.26 -5.94 -11.23
C VAL A 94 11.00 -5.82 -12.57
N THR A 95 10.30 -6.15 -13.66
CA THR A 95 10.72 -5.83 -15.04
C THR A 95 10.06 -4.53 -15.48
N GLY A 96 10.60 -3.85 -16.48
CA GLY A 96 10.04 -2.63 -17.04
C GLY A 96 10.69 -1.35 -16.50
N SER A 97 10.13 -0.21 -16.86
CA SER A 97 10.69 1.11 -16.52
C SER A 97 10.14 1.62 -15.21
N ILE A 98 11.00 1.90 -14.24
CA ILE A 98 10.64 2.63 -13.01
C ILE A 98 10.43 4.14 -13.26
N ARG A 99 10.61 4.61 -14.52
CA ARG A 99 10.45 6.03 -14.88
C ARG A 99 9.08 6.62 -14.51
N PRO A 100 7.93 5.97 -14.79
CA PRO A 100 6.63 6.49 -14.39
C PRO A 100 6.52 6.68 -12.87
N TYR A 101 7.05 5.72 -12.10
CA TYR A 101 7.09 5.79 -10.64
C TYR A 101 7.94 6.97 -10.15
N LEU A 102 9.12 7.20 -10.72
CA LEU A 102 9.97 8.33 -10.36
C LEU A 102 9.35 9.69 -10.73
N ILE A 103 8.55 9.74 -11.80
CA ILE A 103 7.78 10.94 -12.18
C ILE A 103 6.67 11.20 -11.17
N GLY A 104 5.97 10.16 -10.71
CA GLY A 104 4.95 10.26 -9.65
C GLY A 104 5.50 10.83 -8.35
N LEU A 105 6.68 10.37 -7.90
CA LEU A 105 7.38 10.88 -6.71
C LEU A 105 7.77 12.37 -6.80
N ARG A 106 7.88 12.93 -8.00
CA ARG A 106 8.20 14.36 -8.22
C ARG A 106 6.98 15.26 -8.14
N ARG A 107 5.77 14.73 -8.11
CA ARG A 107 4.54 15.54 -8.01
C ARG A 107 4.45 16.27 -6.67
N ARG A 108 3.82 17.46 -6.70
CA ARG A 108 3.72 18.34 -5.52
C ARG A 108 2.93 17.70 -4.37
N GLU A 109 1.90 16.91 -4.72
CA GLU A 109 1.04 16.20 -3.76
C GLU A 109 1.84 15.14 -2.98
N THR A 110 2.64 14.33 -3.67
CA THR A 110 3.50 13.32 -3.08
C THR A 110 4.57 13.95 -2.18
N ARG A 111 5.10 15.14 -2.55
CA ARG A 111 6.06 15.87 -1.71
C ARG A 111 5.45 16.37 -0.40
N GLY A 112 4.16 16.76 -0.40
CA GLY A 112 3.43 17.13 0.82
C GLY A 112 3.35 15.98 1.80
N LEU A 113 2.91 14.83 1.32
CA LEU A 113 2.82 13.58 2.10
C LEU A 113 4.18 13.18 2.71
N PHE A 114 5.25 13.21 1.92
CA PHE A 114 6.61 12.92 2.42
C PHE A 114 7.09 13.95 3.45
N ARG A 115 6.81 15.25 3.24
CA ARG A 115 7.18 16.28 4.20
C ARG A 115 6.51 16.08 5.55
N ASP A 116 5.21 15.77 5.55
CA ASP A 116 4.43 15.58 6.78
C ASP A 116 4.82 14.26 7.48
N ALA A 117 5.11 13.21 6.71
CA ALA A 117 5.69 11.97 7.21
C ALA A 117 7.10 12.17 7.80
N PHE A 118 7.94 13.01 7.18
CA PHE A 118 9.26 13.36 7.72
C PHE A 118 9.17 14.25 8.96
N ALA A 119 8.17 15.13 9.07
CA ALA A 119 7.95 15.95 10.28
C ALA A 119 7.55 15.10 11.49
N ALA A 120 6.89 13.96 11.28
CA ALA A 120 6.54 12.97 12.32
C ALA A 120 7.67 11.96 12.60
N PHE A 121 8.85 12.13 11.99
CA PHE A 121 9.93 11.16 11.99
C PHE A 121 10.58 11.01 13.36
N ARG A 122 10.58 9.79 13.90
CA ARG A 122 11.28 9.41 15.12
C ARG A 122 12.55 8.62 14.77
N PRO A 123 13.68 8.78 15.50
CA PRO A 123 14.91 8.02 15.25
C PRO A 123 14.72 6.50 15.23
N SER A 124 13.79 5.97 16.03
CA SER A 124 13.43 4.55 16.05
C SER A 124 12.82 4.07 14.73
N MET A 125 12.13 4.97 14.00
CA MET A 125 11.54 4.69 12.69
C MET A 125 12.63 4.55 11.61
N LEU A 126 13.71 5.33 11.71
CA LEU A 126 14.86 5.22 10.77
C LEU A 126 15.44 3.81 10.76
N TRP A 127 15.66 3.24 11.94
CA TRP A 127 16.18 1.88 12.04
C TRP A 127 15.26 0.83 11.42
N ARG A 128 13.94 0.98 11.64
CA ARG A 128 12.95 0.12 10.99
C ARG A 128 12.99 0.27 9.46
N LEU A 129 13.02 1.48 8.93
CA LEU A 129 13.12 1.75 7.50
C LEU A 129 14.37 1.10 6.89
N ILE A 130 15.54 1.26 7.51
CA ILE A 130 16.79 0.65 7.04
C ILE A 130 16.68 -0.87 7.07
N LYS A 131 16.21 -1.45 8.18
CA LYS A 131 16.04 -2.89 8.35
C LYS A 131 15.15 -3.49 7.26
N TYR A 132 13.94 -2.96 7.10
CA TYR A 132 12.96 -3.53 6.17
C TYR A 132 13.33 -3.25 4.71
N ALA A 133 13.91 -2.09 4.39
CA ALA A 133 14.46 -1.80 3.08
C ALA A 133 15.58 -2.81 2.71
N SER A 134 16.47 -3.12 3.64
CA SER A 134 17.54 -4.11 3.43
C SER A 134 16.99 -5.52 3.23
N VAL A 135 15.96 -5.91 4.00
CA VAL A 135 15.27 -7.19 3.83
C VAL A 135 14.59 -7.26 2.45
N ALA A 136 13.91 -6.20 2.01
CA ALA A 136 13.27 -6.14 0.71
C ALA A 136 14.30 -6.31 -0.43
N ILE A 137 15.43 -5.61 -0.37
CA ILE A 137 16.52 -5.77 -1.34
C ILE A 137 17.04 -7.22 -1.34
N ALA A 138 17.32 -7.80 -0.17
CA ALA A 138 17.85 -9.16 -0.08
C ALA A 138 16.85 -10.19 -0.62
N ARG A 139 15.54 -10.00 -0.41
CA ARG A 139 14.50 -10.89 -0.93
C ARG A 139 14.30 -10.69 -2.43
N SER A 140 14.30 -9.47 -2.94
CA SER A 140 14.17 -9.21 -4.38
C SER A 140 15.33 -9.78 -5.21
N LEU A 141 16.55 -9.76 -4.67
CA LEU A 141 17.71 -10.39 -5.31
C LEU A 141 17.67 -11.93 -5.30
N ARG A 142 16.79 -12.53 -4.48
CA ARG A 142 16.58 -13.99 -4.39
C ARG A 142 15.34 -14.46 -5.12
N MET A 143 14.59 -13.57 -5.77
CA MET A 143 13.46 -13.95 -6.62
C MET A 143 13.93 -14.87 -7.74
N ARG A 144 13.07 -15.80 -8.13
CA ARG A 144 13.32 -16.71 -9.27
C ARG A 144 13.24 -15.97 -10.60
N GLU A 145 12.24 -15.07 -10.70
CA GLU A 145 11.97 -14.22 -11.85
C GLU A 145 11.54 -12.84 -11.34
N ARG A 146 11.76 -11.79 -12.13
CA ARG A 146 11.25 -10.46 -11.83
C ARG A 146 9.78 -10.37 -12.17
N TRP A 147 8.99 -9.73 -11.31
CA TRP A 147 7.58 -9.48 -11.55
C TRP A 147 7.37 -8.57 -12.78
N PRO A 148 6.48 -8.94 -13.74
CA PRO A 148 6.18 -8.10 -14.90
C PRO A 148 5.30 -6.93 -14.48
N PHE A 149 5.92 -5.76 -14.25
CA PHE A 149 5.27 -4.59 -13.64
C PHE A 149 4.08 -4.07 -14.44
N GLU A 150 4.18 -4.12 -15.78
CA GLU A 150 3.16 -3.60 -16.69
C GLU A 150 2.22 -4.70 -17.21
N ASP A 151 2.67 -5.95 -17.26
CA ASP A 151 1.95 -7.08 -17.85
C ASP A 151 1.26 -7.96 -16.79
N TYR A 152 0.57 -7.32 -15.83
CA TYR A 152 -0.06 -8.02 -14.70
C TYR A 152 -1.45 -8.63 -15.01
N VAL A 153 -2.07 -8.28 -16.14
CA VAL A 153 -3.47 -8.62 -16.44
C VAL A 153 -3.70 -10.14 -16.49
N GLU A 154 -2.73 -10.90 -16.98
CA GLU A 154 -2.80 -12.35 -17.05
C GLU A 154 -2.80 -13.05 -15.67
N TYR A 155 -2.42 -12.32 -14.60
CA TYR A 155 -2.34 -12.83 -13.23
C TYR A 155 -3.55 -12.46 -12.38
N LEU A 156 -4.49 -11.65 -12.87
CA LEU A 156 -5.59 -11.10 -12.06
C LEU A 156 -6.43 -12.18 -11.36
N ASP A 157 -6.65 -13.30 -12.03
CA ASP A 157 -7.50 -14.39 -11.52
C ASP A 157 -6.67 -15.55 -10.91
N GLN A 158 -5.35 -15.36 -10.74
CA GLN A 158 -4.46 -16.31 -10.09
C GLN A 158 -4.37 -16.04 -8.58
N PRO A 159 -4.29 -17.08 -7.72
CA PRO A 159 -4.06 -16.94 -6.29
C PRO A 159 -2.71 -16.26 -6.00
N LEU A 160 -2.68 -15.33 -5.05
CA LEU A 160 -1.47 -14.62 -4.65
C LEU A 160 -0.36 -15.55 -4.14
N CYS A 161 -0.72 -16.63 -3.43
CA CYS A 161 0.26 -17.63 -2.99
C CYS A 161 0.97 -18.31 -4.19
N GLU A 162 0.25 -18.64 -5.25
CA GLU A 162 0.82 -19.25 -6.46
C GLU A 162 1.70 -18.26 -7.23
N ILE A 163 1.24 -17.01 -7.40
CA ILE A 163 2.04 -15.92 -7.99
C ILE A 163 3.34 -15.77 -7.23
N ARG A 164 3.28 -15.65 -5.90
CA ARG A 164 4.46 -15.47 -5.03
C ARG A 164 5.39 -16.66 -5.07
N GLU A 165 4.87 -17.88 -5.12
CA GLU A 165 5.67 -19.09 -5.28
C GLU A 165 6.39 -19.11 -6.63
N ARG A 166 5.67 -18.83 -7.72
CA ARG A 166 6.24 -18.80 -9.09
C ARG A 166 7.41 -17.83 -9.18
N PHE A 167 7.22 -16.59 -8.73
CA PHE A 167 8.26 -15.54 -8.81
C PHE A 167 9.29 -15.62 -7.67
N GLY A 168 9.10 -16.46 -6.68
CA GLY A 168 9.96 -16.55 -5.50
C GLY A 168 9.85 -15.32 -4.59
N ILE A 169 8.68 -14.66 -4.58
CA ILE A 169 8.37 -13.52 -3.72
C ILE A 169 8.13 -14.00 -2.31
N ARG A 170 8.80 -13.39 -1.33
CA ARG A 170 8.57 -13.62 0.10
C ARG A 170 8.16 -12.31 0.76
N VAL A 171 6.86 -12.16 1.05
CA VAL A 171 6.32 -10.95 1.66
C VAL A 171 6.94 -10.67 3.03
N ILE A 172 6.96 -9.40 3.44
CA ILE A 172 7.52 -8.97 4.72
C ILE A 172 6.35 -8.72 5.68
N GLU A 173 6.02 -9.71 6.50
CA GLU A 173 4.82 -9.76 7.36
C GLU A 173 4.76 -8.68 8.46
N ALA A 174 5.72 -7.79 8.57
CA ALA A 174 5.80 -6.80 9.64
C ALA A 174 5.88 -5.35 9.13
N VAL A 175 5.42 -5.12 7.93
CA VAL A 175 5.42 -3.78 7.32
C VAL A 175 4.08 -3.12 7.44
#